data_e8d6258a9574f1c1231b025a6e826b7d
#
_entry.id   e8d6258a9574f1c1231b025a6e826b7d
#
_cell.length_a   1.000
_cell.length_b   1.000
_cell.length_c   1.000
_cell.angle_alpha   90.00
_cell.angle_beta   90.00
_cell.angle_gamma   90.00
#
_symmetry.space_group_name_H-M   'P 1'
#
loop_
_entity.id
_entity.type
_entity.pdbx_description
1 polymer ?
#
loop_
_entity_poly.entity_id
_entity_poly.type
_entity_poly.pdbx_seq_one_letter_code
_entity_poly.pdbx_strand_id
1 'polypeptide(L)'
;IDFQSNDSEKERLENEKKELLSEQKKVKQKALLPDMDGKTIYVRSAQEQKICFVLSSLGINFRYEEPYEYKLADEMHSQYRPDFSIYFKQSNTTKRIYLEHFGVDENSLVPAWFAKDKNITYEEANRIYNDGITWKKAAHEKYGTQLLVTSSADFRYADIKDKLRTLLKDAGVPIHEKTDKELYDLIIPKGSKQEKALIRLIATFITLIKSNCKSIDEVTNQTKYASDERSYFIIKNIFTPVYEHYTNILQDRNQIDFTDAIIQATEICKNSQVVEYDYIIVDEFQDISIDRYNFLKVLRKGNPQAKLYCVGDDWQ
;
A
#
# COMPACT_ATOMS: atom_id res chain seq x y z
N ILE A 1 -35.84 -39.12 22.97
CA ILE A 1 -34.90 -38.11 23.48
C ILE A 1 -34.41 -37.31 22.32
N ASP A 2 -34.99 -36.15 22.20
CA ASP A 2 -34.67 -34.92 21.44
C ASP A 2 -33.59 -34.91 20.39
N PHE A 3 -34.00 -35.19 19.15
CA PHE A 3 -33.24 -34.83 17.94
C PHE A 3 -33.62 -33.44 17.38
N GLN A 4 -34.63 -32.77 17.93
CA GLN A 4 -35.08 -31.45 17.44
C GLN A 4 -34.34 -30.24 18.04
N SER A 5 -33.63 -30.40 19.15
CA SER A 5 -32.86 -29.30 19.77
C SER A 5 -31.52 -29.01 19.05
N ASN A 6 -30.98 -30.02 18.35
CA ASN A 6 -29.67 -29.91 17.69
C ASN A 6 -29.72 -29.16 16.34
N ASP A 7 -30.88 -29.14 15.64
CA ASP A 7 -31.00 -28.47 14.36
C ASP A 7 -31.23 -26.97 14.52
N SER A 8 -31.95 -26.52 15.54
CA SER A 8 -32.14 -25.08 15.81
C SER A 8 -30.86 -24.42 16.32
N GLU A 9 -30.03 -25.15 17.06
CA GLU A 9 -28.73 -24.65 17.54
C GLU A 9 -27.68 -24.63 16.43
N LYS A 10 -27.70 -25.58 15.49
CA LYS A 10 -26.91 -25.56 14.27
C LYS A 10 -27.30 -24.41 13.36
N GLU A 11 -28.58 -24.17 13.16
CA GLU A 11 -29.09 -23.08 12.34
C GLU A 11 -28.74 -21.71 12.90
N ARG A 12 -28.79 -21.59 14.25
CA ARG A 12 -28.35 -20.40 14.97
C ARG A 12 -26.83 -20.15 14.83
N LEU A 13 -26.01 -21.20 14.99
CA LEU A 13 -24.56 -21.15 14.81
C LEU A 13 -24.16 -20.87 13.35
N GLU A 14 -24.90 -21.40 12.37
CA GLU A 14 -24.69 -21.07 10.95
C GLU A 14 -25.09 -19.64 10.63
N ASN A 15 -26.13 -19.12 11.24
CA ASN A 15 -26.55 -17.72 11.05
C ASN A 15 -25.59 -16.76 11.76
N GLU A 16 -25.13 -17.04 12.97
CA GLU A 16 -24.05 -16.29 13.64
C GLU A 16 -22.73 -16.35 12.84
N LYS A 17 -22.42 -17.51 12.27
CA LYS A 17 -21.24 -17.67 11.41
C LYS A 17 -21.37 -16.91 10.10
N LYS A 18 -22.58 -16.85 9.51
CA LYS A 18 -22.89 -16.03 8.33
C LYS A 18 -22.87 -14.53 8.64
N GLU A 19 -23.35 -14.10 9.81
CA GLU A 19 -23.25 -12.72 10.27
C GLU A 19 -21.79 -12.33 10.54
N LEU A 20 -21.02 -13.13 11.26
CA LEU A 20 -19.59 -12.94 11.49
C LEU A 20 -18.79 -12.94 10.18
N LEU A 21 -19.13 -13.81 9.21
CA LEU A 21 -18.52 -13.81 7.88
C LEU A 21 -18.98 -12.63 7.01
N SER A 22 -20.19 -12.10 7.20
CA SER A 22 -20.67 -10.88 6.54
C SER A 22 -20.03 -9.63 7.13
N GLU A 23 -19.77 -9.61 8.43
CA GLU A 23 -18.98 -8.57 9.10
C GLU A 23 -17.48 -8.65 8.71
N GLN A 24 -16.92 -9.85 8.52
CA GLN A 24 -15.57 -10.05 7.99
C GLN A 24 -15.46 -9.71 6.51
N LYS A 25 -16.54 -9.78 5.72
CA LYS A 25 -16.58 -9.40 4.30
C LYS A 25 -16.64 -7.89 4.05
N LYS A 26 -16.87 -7.04 5.03
CA LYS A 26 -16.45 -5.64 4.97
C LYS A 26 -14.94 -5.65 5.14
N VAL A 27 -14.22 -5.71 4.01
CA VAL A 27 -12.76 -5.75 3.94
C VAL A 27 -12.23 -4.52 4.68
N LYS A 28 -11.98 -4.69 5.97
CA LYS A 28 -11.33 -3.67 6.78
C LYS A 28 -9.93 -3.51 6.24
N GLN A 29 -9.62 -2.34 5.71
CA GLN A 29 -8.29 -2.05 5.19
C GLN A 29 -7.36 -1.77 6.37
N LYS A 30 -6.21 -2.44 6.38
CA LYS A 30 -5.17 -2.16 7.36
C LYS A 30 -4.56 -0.79 7.10
N ALA A 31 -4.55 0.09 8.08
CA ALA A 31 -3.80 1.33 8.01
C ALA A 31 -2.29 1.03 7.96
N LEU A 32 -1.53 1.87 7.23
CA LEU A 32 -0.08 1.70 7.08
C LEU A 32 0.67 1.94 8.40
N LEU A 33 0.16 2.84 9.22
CA LEU A 33 0.77 3.23 10.49
C LEU A 33 -0.18 2.91 11.65
N PRO A 34 0.36 2.57 12.83
CA PRO A 34 -0.43 2.34 14.03
C PRO A 34 -1.00 3.67 14.58
N ASP A 35 -1.91 3.57 15.54
CA ASP A 35 -2.37 4.71 16.35
C ASP A 35 -1.30 5.15 17.35
N MET A 36 -1.63 6.17 18.16
CA MET A 36 -0.72 6.70 19.18
C MET A 36 -0.29 5.69 20.25
N ASP A 37 -1.04 4.61 20.43
CA ASP A 37 -0.73 3.54 21.40
C ASP A 37 0.04 2.37 20.74
N GLY A 38 0.42 2.51 19.47
CA GLY A 38 1.11 1.46 18.71
C GLY A 38 0.20 0.33 18.23
N LYS A 39 -1.14 0.50 18.32
CA LYS A 39 -2.09 -0.52 17.86
C LYS A 39 -2.27 -0.49 16.35
N THR A 40 -2.31 -1.67 15.75
CA THR A 40 -2.69 -1.80 14.34
C THR A 40 -4.14 -1.37 14.16
N ILE A 41 -4.38 -0.45 13.22
CA ILE A 41 -5.69 0.07 12.89
C ILE A 41 -6.24 -0.66 11.66
N TYR A 42 -7.52 -1.03 11.71
CA TYR A 42 -8.27 -1.56 10.58
C TYR A 42 -9.44 -0.61 10.30
N VAL A 43 -9.33 0.12 9.21
CA VAL A 43 -10.29 1.14 8.78
C VAL A 43 -11.37 0.59 7.85
N ARG A 44 -12.49 1.29 7.73
CA ARG A 44 -13.65 0.87 6.92
C ARG A 44 -13.55 1.25 5.45
N SER A 45 -12.73 2.26 5.13
CA SER A 45 -12.59 2.78 3.76
C SER A 45 -11.16 3.14 3.39
N ALA A 46 -10.88 3.22 2.08
CA ALA A 46 -9.60 3.72 1.55
C ALA A 46 -9.37 5.20 1.89
N GLN A 47 -10.44 5.98 2.02
CA GLN A 47 -10.36 7.39 2.41
C GLN A 47 -9.93 7.53 3.86
N GLU A 48 -10.50 6.75 4.79
CA GLU A 48 -10.04 6.70 6.18
C GLU A 48 -8.58 6.20 6.30
N GLN A 49 -8.18 5.22 5.47
CA GLN A 49 -6.77 4.78 5.41
C GLN A 49 -5.84 5.94 5.04
N LYS A 50 -6.23 6.74 4.05
CA LYS A 50 -5.47 7.92 3.64
C LYS A 50 -5.43 8.97 4.75
N ILE A 51 -6.56 9.20 5.45
CA ILE A 51 -6.62 10.12 6.60
C ILE A 51 -5.68 9.67 7.72
N CYS A 52 -5.69 8.37 8.09
CA CYS A 52 -4.73 7.80 9.07
C CYS A 52 -3.28 8.13 8.68
N PHE A 53 -2.93 7.90 7.42
CA PHE A 53 -1.57 8.18 6.92
C PHE A 53 -1.24 9.67 7.02
N VAL A 54 -2.17 10.53 6.60
CA VAL A 54 -1.98 12.00 6.63
C VAL A 54 -1.83 12.49 8.07
N LEU A 55 -2.71 12.07 9.00
CA LEU A 55 -2.59 12.44 10.41
C LEU A 55 -1.23 12.03 10.99
N SER A 56 -0.80 10.80 10.72
CA SER A 56 0.51 10.31 11.15
C SER A 56 1.66 11.11 10.50
N SER A 57 1.56 11.49 9.22
CA SER A 57 2.57 12.27 8.52
C SER A 57 2.68 13.72 9.06
N LEU A 58 1.56 14.28 9.52
CA LEU A 58 1.51 15.57 10.18
C LEU A 58 1.95 15.51 11.67
N GLY A 59 2.34 14.32 12.16
CA GLY A 59 2.76 14.14 13.55
C GLY A 59 1.64 14.22 14.57
N ILE A 60 0.40 13.95 14.15
CA ILE A 60 -0.79 14.04 14.99
C ILE A 60 -0.96 12.74 15.78
N ASN A 61 -1.16 12.87 17.09
CA ASN A 61 -1.53 11.76 17.95
C ASN A 61 -3.03 11.53 17.88
N PHE A 62 -3.46 10.33 17.49
CA PHE A 62 -4.87 10.00 17.37
C PHE A 62 -5.16 8.54 17.76
N ARG A 63 -6.44 8.26 18.08
CA ARG A 63 -7.02 6.93 18.19
C ARG A 63 -8.18 6.80 17.21
N TYR A 64 -8.30 5.62 16.63
CA TYR A 64 -9.36 5.31 15.67
C TYR A 64 -10.54 4.63 16.35
N GLU A 65 -11.78 5.08 16.08
CA GLU A 65 -13.05 4.56 16.64
C GLU A 65 -13.05 4.38 18.17
N GLU A 66 -12.39 5.29 18.88
CA GLU A 66 -12.46 5.29 20.34
C GLU A 66 -13.86 5.73 20.80
N PRO A 67 -14.43 5.12 21.87
CA PRO A 67 -15.70 5.58 22.40
C PRO A 67 -15.69 7.06 22.75
N TYR A 68 -16.75 7.78 22.32
CA TYR A 68 -16.95 9.18 22.73
C TYR A 68 -17.00 9.28 24.24
N GLU A 69 -16.45 10.35 24.80
CA GLU A 69 -16.32 10.51 26.25
C GLU A 69 -17.65 10.63 27.02
N TYR A 70 -18.71 11.03 26.33
CA TYR A 70 -20.05 11.09 26.89
C TYR A 70 -20.87 9.89 26.48
N LYS A 71 -21.68 9.37 27.40
CA LYS A 71 -22.56 8.25 27.12
C LYS A 71 -23.75 8.70 26.28
N LEU A 72 -23.79 8.23 25.03
CA LEU A 72 -24.85 8.53 24.05
C LEU A 72 -25.65 7.28 23.64
N ALA A 73 -25.31 6.13 24.22
CA ALA A 73 -26.07 4.91 23.96
C ALA A 73 -27.49 5.02 24.53
N ASP A 74 -28.50 4.78 23.69
CA ASP A 74 -29.91 4.72 24.01
C ASP A 74 -30.54 3.49 23.33
N GLU A 75 -31.88 3.35 23.38
CA GLU A 75 -32.59 2.23 22.75
C GLU A 75 -32.44 2.16 21.24
N MET A 76 -32.12 3.31 20.58
CA MET A 76 -32.03 3.44 19.14
C MET A 76 -30.57 3.52 18.63
N HIS A 77 -29.64 3.92 19.50
CA HIS A 77 -28.26 4.19 19.12
C HIS A 77 -27.27 3.44 20.03
N SER A 78 -26.30 2.76 19.41
CA SER A 78 -25.12 2.26 20.11
C SER A 78 -24.23 3.41 20.60
N GLN A 79 -23.30 3.14 21.52
CA GLN A 79 -22.33 4.14 21.97
C GLN A 79 -21.58 4.75 20.78
N TYR A 80 -21.62 6.06 20.68
CA TYR A 80 -20.97 6.81 19.62
C TYR A 80 -19.45 6.63 19.65
N ARG A 81 -18.87 6.42 18.48
CA ARG A 81 -17.43 6.32 18.27
C ARG A 81 -17.07 7.21 17.09
N PRO A 82 -16.50 8.40 17.34
CA PRO A 82 -15.94 9.23 16.28
C PRO A 82 -14.88 8.47 15.49
N ASP A 83 -14.75 8.75 14.20
CA ASP A 83 -13.74 8.08 13.36
C ASP A 83 -12.33 8.30 13.95
N PHE A 84 -12.02 9.51 14.39
CA PHE A 84 -10.73 9.83 15.01
C PHE A 84 -10.90 10.71 16.25
N SER A 85 -10.27 10.31 17.36
CA SER A 85 -10.04 11.13 18.55
C SER A 85 -8.60 11.65 18.50
N ILE A 86 -8.41 12.96 18.41
CA ILE A 86 -7.11 13.63 18.26
C ILE A 86 -6.68 14.21 19.60
N TYR A 87 -5.45 13.95 20.02
CA TYR A 87 -4.89 14.36 21.30
C TYR A 87 -3.69 15.28 21.12
N PHE A 88 -3.66 16.39 21.84
CA PHE A 88 -2.53 17.31 21.82
C PHE A 88 -2.38 18.04 23.16
N LYS A 89 -1.18 18.54 23.41
CA LYS A 89 -0.91 19.35 24.60
C LYS A 89 -1.11 20.83 24.30
N GLN A 90 -1.83 21.52 25.16
CA GLN A 90 -1.95 22.98 25.16
C GLN A 90 -1.86 23.47 26.59
N SER A 91 -0.90 24.39 26.89
CA SER A 91 -0.69 24.95 28.21
C SER A 91 -0.64 23.89 29.35
N ASN A 92 0.17 22.84 29.16
CA ASN A 92 0.34 21.70 30.06
C ASN A 92 -0.89 20.80 30.29
N THR A 93 -2.00 21.05 29.61
CA THR A 93 -3.18 20.18 29.62
C THR A 93 -3.26 19.38 28.33
N THR A 94 -3.72 18.13 28.45
CA THR A 94 -4.04 17.32 27.25
C THR A 94 -5.44 17.69 26.81
N LYS A 95 -5.54 18.20 25.59
CA LYS A 95 -6.82 18.43 24.91
C LYS A 95 -7.17 17.29 23.99
N ARG A 96 -8.47 17.10 23.77
CA ARG A 96 -9.05 16.13 22.87
C ARG A 96 -10.04 16.83 21.97
N ILE A 97 -9.91 16.62 20.67
CA ILE A 97 -10.88 17.00 19.64
C ILE A 97 -11.18 15.81 18.76
N TYR A 98 -12.19 15.93 17.92
CA TYR A 98 -12.66 14.82 17.12
C TYR A 98 -12.63 15.15 15.63
N LEU A 99 -12.46 14.13 14.80
CA LEU A 99 -12.55 14.24 13.35
C LEU A 99 -13.46 13.12 12.84
N GLU A 100 -14.45 13.50 12.03
CA GLU A 100 -15.35 12.61 11.29
C GLU A 100 -15.10 12.73 9.81
N HIS A 101 -15.16 11.59 9.12
CA HIS A 101 -15.09 11.54 7.68
C HIS A 101 -16.41 11.04 7.12
N PHE A 102 -17.15 11.92 6.44
CA PHE A 102 -18.44 11.55 5.87
C PHE A 102 -18.31 11.11 4.42
N GLY A 103 -18.88 9.93 4.10
CA GLY A 103 -18.89 9.34 2.78
C GLY A 103 -19.88 10.00 1.81
N VAL A 104 -19.99 11.35 1.82
CA VAL A 104 -20.90 12.12 0.96
C VAL A 104 -20.13 12.99 -0.02
N ASP A 105 -20.78 13.29 -1.15
CA ASP A 105 -20.28 14.23 -2.14
C ASP A 105 -20.56 15.71 -1.76
N GLU A 106 -20.29 16.64 -2.69
CA GLU A 106 -20.52 18.08 -2.54
C GLU A 106 -21.98 18.48 -2.35
N ASN A 107 -22.91 17.61 -2.77
CA ASN A 107 -24.36 17.80 -2.61
C ASN A 107 -24.90 17.06 -1.39
N SER A 108 -24.04 16.55 -0.52
CA SER A 108 -24.39 15.74 0.65
C SER A 108 -25.10 14.43 0.29
N LEU A 109 -24.81 13.88 -0.89
CA LEU A 109 -25.39 12.63 -1.37
C LEU A 109 -24.43 11.45 -1.12
N VAL A 110 -24.99 10.33 -0.67
CA VAL A 110 -24.24 9.08 -0.51
C VAL A 110 -23.98 8.41 -1.87
N PRO A 111 -22.92 7.59 -2.00
CA PRO A 111 -22.71 6.78 -3.20
C PRO A 111 -23.86 5.81 -3.44
N ALA A 112 -24.22 5.59 -4.71
CA ALA A 112 -25.35 4.73 -5.09
C ALA A 112 -25.28 3.29 -4.56
N TRP A 113 -24.07 2.75 -4.35
CA TRP A 113 -23.86 1.42 -3.78
C TRP A 113 -24.34 1.31 -2.33
N PHE A 114 -24.34 2.41 -1.55
CA PHE A 114 -24.78 2.44 -0.17
C PHE A 114 -26.26 2.07 -0.01
N ALA A 115 -27.11 2.52 -0.94
CA ALA A 115 -28.51 2.16 -0.98
C ALA A 115 -28.71 0.67 -1.33
N LYS A 116 -27.91 0.16 -2.30
CA LYS A 116 -27.94 -1.25 -2.71
C LYS A 116 -27.54 -2.20 -1.58
N ASP A 117 -26.48 -1.90 -0.87
CA ASP A 117 -25.99 -2.72 0.24
C ASP A 117 -26.99 -2.83 1.39
N LYS A 118 -27.82 -1.80 1.58
CA LYS A 118 -28.87 -1.77 2.62
C LYS A 118 -30.24 -2.22 2.13
N ASN A 119 -30.37 -2.48 0.82
CA ASN A 119 -31.66 -2.83 0.19
C ASN A 119 -32.77 -1.81 0.47
N ILE A 120 -32.46 -0.51 0.37
CA ILE A 120 -33.38 0.61 0.56
C ILE A 120 -33.34 1.53 -0.66
N THR A 121 -34.28 2.46 -0.75
CA THR A 121 -34.28 3.48 -1.82
C THR A 121 -33.11 4.46 -1.66
N TYR A 122 -32.70 5.08 -2.75
CA TYR A 122 -31.60 6.04 -2.74
C TYR A 122 -31.94 7.29 -1.90
N GLU A 123 -33.18 7.74 -1.95
CA GLU A 123 -33.69 8.87 -1.15
C GLU A 123 -33.67 8.53 0.34
N GLU A 124 -34.12 7.34 0.72
CA GLU A 124 -34.08 6.88 2.11
C GLU A 124 -32.65 6.72 2.62
N ALA A 125 -31.75 6.19 1.78
CA ALA A 125 -30.33 6.08 2.11
C ALA A 125 -29.71 7.45 2.43
N ASN A 126 -29.99 8.46 1.57
CA ASN A 126 -29.52 9.83 1.79
C ASN A 126 -30.10 10.44 3.07
N ARG A 127 -31.40 10.27 3.31
CA ARG A 127 -32.05 10.77 4.52
C ARG A 127 -31.42 10.18 5.78
N ILE A 128 -31.36 8.85 5.87
CA ILE A 128 -30.81 8.15 7.06
C ILE A 128 -29.35 8.57 7.32
N TYR A 129 -28.55 8.70 6.28
CA TYR A 129 -27.14 9.09 6.43
C TYR A 129 -27.01 10.53 6.92
N ASN A 130 -27.77 11.47 6.34
CA ASN A 130 -27.74 12.88 6.74
C ASN A 130 -28.34 13.13 8.13
N ASP A 131 -29.36 12.35 8.53
CA ASP A 131 -29.88 12.36 9.89
C ASP A 131 -28.79 11.93 10.89
N GLY A 132 -28.02 10.90 10.53
CA GLY A 132 -26.84 10.48 11.33
C GLY A 132 -25.75 11.55 11.42
N ILE A 133 -25.46 12.27 10.33
CA ILE A 133 -24.51 13.41 10.36
C ILE A 133 -25.03 14.50 11.30
N THR A 134 -26.30 14.83 11.19
CA THR A 134 -26.94 15.87 12.02
C THR A 134 -26.89 15.50 13.49
N TRP A 135 -27.22 14.25 13.83
CA TRP A 135 -27.15 13.73 15.20
C TRP A 135 -25.73 13.80 15.78
N LYS A 136 -24.71 13.40 15.00
CA LYS A 136 -23.31 13.50 15.45
C LYS A 136 -22.90 14.94 15.74
N LYS A 137 -23.21 15.87 14.85
CA LYS A 137 -22.91 17.31 15.03
C LYS A 137 -23.60 17.87 16.26
N ALA A 138 -24.90 17.56 16.44
CA ALA A 138 -25.66 17.99 17.60
C ALA A 138 -25.11 17.43 18.92
N ALA A 139 -24.58 16.20 18.91
CA ALA A 139 -23.93 15.64 20.08
C ALA A 139 -22.69 16.43 20.50
N HIS A 140 -21.82 16.80 19.54
CA HIS A 140 -20.64 17.61 19.82
C HIS A 140 -20.98 19.04 20.28
N GLU A 141 -22.01 19.64 19.70
CA GLU A 141 -22.53 20.97 20.12
C GLU A 141 -23.09 20.90 21.54
N LYS A 142 -23.92 19.92 21.84
CA LYS A 142 -24.51 19.71 23.16
C LYS A 142 -23.48 19.62 24.29
N TYR A 143 -22.39 18.92 24.03
CA TYR A 143 -21.34 18.68 25.04
C TYR A 143 -20.15 19.65 24.92
N GLY A 144 -20.20 20.63 24.01
CA GLY A 144 -19.15 21.62 23.82
C GLY A 144 -17.82 21.05 23.36
N THR A 145 -17.84 19.91 22.66
CA THR A 145 -16.64 19.29 22.13
C THR A 145 -16.38 19.70 20.68
N GLN A 146 -15.13 19.87 20.31
CA GLN A 146 -14.75 20.33 18.98
C GLN A 146 -14.74 19.16 17.98
N LEU A 147 -15.51 19.30 16.89
CA LEU A 147 -15.58 18.36 15.79
C LEU A 147 -15.02 18.96 14.51
N LEU A 148 -14.00 18.32 13.95
CA LEU A 148 -13.52 18.55 12.59
C LEU A 148 -14.24 17.61 11.64
N VAL A 149 -14.49 18.05 10.40
CA VAL A 149 -15.23 17.27 9.41
C VAL A 149 -14.48 17.27 8.10
N THR A 150 -14.38 16.10 7.50
CA THR A 150 -14.00 15.89 6.10
C THR A 150 -15.07 15.06 5.39
N SER A 151 -15.09 15.12 4.06
CA SER A 151 -16.05 14.37 3.24
C SER A 151 -15.38 13.74 2.03
N SER A 152 -16.08 12.85 1.32
CA SER A 152 -15.59 12.30 0.05
C SER A 152 -15.37 13.38 -1.02
N ALA A 153 -16.07 14.51 -0.94
CA ALA A 153 -15.82 15.65 -1.82
C ALA A 153 -14.40 16.23 -1.66
N ASP A 154 -13.87 16.26 -0.43
CA ASP A 154 -12.52 16.78 -0.17
C ASP A 154 -11.42 15.94 -0.87
N PHE A 155 -11.70 14.67 -1.21
CA PHE A 155 -10.77 13.82 -1.95
C PHE A 155 -10.80 14.02 -3.46
N ARG A 156 -11.85 14.68 -3.98
CA ARG A 156 -12.00 14.94 -5.43
C ARG A 156 -11.40 16.28 -5.83
N TYR A 157 -11.56 17.29 -4.98
CA TYR A 157 -11.32 18.69 -5.34
C TYR A 157 -10.16 19.34 -4.60
N ALA A 158 -9.58 18.64 -3.61
CA ALA A 158 -8.47 19.16 -2.82
C ALA A 158 -7.44 18.07 -2.49
N ASP A 159 -6.22 18.50 -2.15
CA ASP A 159 -5.31 17.60 -1.46
C ASP A 159 -5.78 17.43 -0.01
N ILE A 160 -6.19 16.23 0.34
CA ILE A 160 -6.66 15.91 1.71
C ILE A 160 -5.61 16.25 2.78
N LYS A 161 -4.31 16.23 2.45
CA LYS A 161 -3.25 16.63 3.38
C LYS A 161 -3.32 18.13 3.69
N ASP A 162 -3.54 18.96 2.68
CA ASP A 162 -3.65 20.42 2.85
C ASP A 162 -4.96 20.78 3.56
N LYS A 163 -6.05 20.10 3.22
CA LYS A 163 -7.33 20.27 3.92
C LYS A 163 -7.20 19.95 5.42
N LEU A 164 -6.66 18.79 5.77
CA LEU A 164 -6.46 18.41 7.17
C LEU A 164 -5.49 19.33 7.89
N ARG A 165 -4.40 19.75 7.23
CA ARG A 165 -3.45 20.72 7.79
C ARG A 165 -4.14 22.03 8.16
N THR A 166 -5.02 22.55 7.31
CA THR A 166 -5.78 23.77 7.57
C THR A 166 -6.74 23.57 8.73
N LEU A 167 -7.57 22.52 8.71
CA LEU A 167 -8.53 22.23 9.78
C LEU A 167 -7.83 22.09 11.15
N LEU A 168 -6.71 21.39 11.20
CA LEU A 168 -5.95 21.18 12.44
C LEU A 168 -5.32 22.47 12.95
N LYS A 169 -4.76 23.31 12.06
CA LYS A 169 -4.21 24.63 12.43
C LYS A 169 -5.29 25.54 12.97
N ASP A 170 -6.44 25.63 12.32
CA ASP A 170 -7.58 26.44 12.74
C ASP A 170 -8.13 25.99 14.11
N ALA A 171 -8.03 24.68 14.39
CA ALA A 171 -8.37 24.10 15.69
C ALA A 171 -7.29 24.28 16.77
N GLY A 172 -6.15 24.89 16.45
CA GLY A 172 -5.04 25.11 17.38
C GLY A 172 -4.22 23.86 17.69
N VAL A 173 -4.29 22.82 16.84
CA VAL A 173 -3.51 21.58 17.00
C VAL A 173 -2.09 21.80 16.51
N PRO A 174 -1.05 21.54 17.33
CA PRO A 174 0.33 21.62 16.90
C PRO A 174 0.63 20.56 15.83
N ILE A 175 1.26 20.98 14.74
CA ILE A 175 1.66 20.10 13.65
C ILE A 175 3.18 19.96 13.67
N HIS A 176 3.65 18.71 13.69
CA HIS A 176 5.05 18.34 13.60
C HIS A 176 5.23 17.38 12.42
N GLU A 177 5.30 17.94 11.22
CA GLU A 177 5.36 17.16 9.99
C GLU A 177 6.61 16.28 9.97
N LYS A 178 6.40 14.97 9.78
CA LYS A 178 7.48 14.00 9.68
C LYS A 178 8.14 14.06 8.31
N THR A 179 9.44 13.89 8.29
CA THR A 179 10.22 13.72 7.06
C THR A 179 9.91 12.38 6.38
N ASP A 180 10.18 12.28 5.08
CA ASP A 180 9.99 11.03 4.32
C ASP A 180 10.78 9.88 4.93
N LYS A 181 11.97 10.15 5.48
CA LYS A 181 12.79 9.16 6.16
C LYS A 181 12.12 8.64 7.44
N GLU A 182 11.59 9.53 8.28
CA GLU A 182 10.87 9.13 9.50
C GLU A 182 9.62 8.32 9.17
N LEU A 183 8.90 8.68 8.11
CA LEU A 183 7.74 7.93 7.63
C LEU A 183 8.16 6.53 7.10
N TYR A 184 9.23 6.46 6.34
CA TYR A 184 9.78 5.20 5.85
C TYR A 184 10.15 4.27 7.02
N ASP A 185 10.90 4.78 7.99
CA ASP A 185 11.35 4.00 9.15
C ASP A 185 10.17 3.48 10.01
N LEU A 186 9.06 4.23 10.06
CA LEU A 186 7.82 3.81 10.73
C LEU A 186 7.06 2.73 9.96
N ILE A 187 6.99 2.82 8.62
CA ILE A 187 6.24 1.88 7.77
C ILE A 187 7.04 0.60 7.56
N ILE A 188 8.36 0.73 7.38
CA ILE A 188 9.29 -0.35 7.08
C ILE A 188 10.43 -0.31 8.11
N PRO A 189 10.20 -0.80 9.33
CA PRO A 189 11.23 -0.79 10.36
C PRO A 189 12.46 -1.57 9.93
N LYS A 190 13.64 -1.01 10.24
CA LYS A 190 14.93 -1.63 9.91
C LYS A 190 15.05 -3.06 10.47
N GLY A 191 15.50 -3.99 9.65
CA GLY A 191 15.61 -5.41 9.98
C GLY A 191 14.30 -6.19 9.93
N SER A 192 13.17 -5.52 9.61
CA SER A 192 11.85 -6.14 9.51
C SER A 192 11.74 -7.13 8.35
N LYS A 193 10.72 -8.00 8.40
CA LYS A 193 10.40 -8.89 7.27
C LYS A 193 10.03 -8.10 6.02
N GLN A 194 9.37 -6.96 6.19
CA GLN A 194 8.96 -6.07 5.13
C GLN A 194 10.17 -5.44 4.42
N GLU A 195 11.15 -4.95 5.17
CA GLU A 195 12.39 -4.41 4.60
C GLU A 195 13.14 -5.48 3.79
N LYS A 196 13.32 -6.67 4.37
CA LYS A 196 13.98 -7.79 3.68
C LYS A 196 13.25 -8.20 2.39
N ALA A 197 11.91 -8.20 2.42
CA ALA A 197 11.10 -8.50 1.25
C ALA A 197 11.23 -7.42 0.17
N LEU A 198 11.23 -6.15 0.55
CA LEU A 198 11.41 -5.02 -0.36
C LEU A 198 12.80 -5.04 -1.00
N ILE A 199 13.86 -5.25 -0.20
CA ILE A 199 15.23 -5.36 -0.71
C ILE A 199 15.34 -6.50 -1.72
N ARG A 200 14.76 -7.68 -1.40
CA ARG A 200 14.77 -8.83 -2.30
C ARG A 200 14.03 -8.53 -3.62
N LEU A 201 12.86 -7.88 -3.54
CA LEU A 201 12.09 -7.49 -4.71
C LEU A 201 12.89 -6.55 -5.62
N ILE A 202 13.53 -5.53 -5.04
CA ILE A 202 14.37 -4.58 -5.77
C ILE A 202 15.57 -5.30 -6.42
N ALA A 203 16.28 -6.13 -5.66
CA ALA A 203 17.42 -6.89 -6.18
C ALA A 203 17.00 -7.81 -7.34
N THR A 204 15.89 -8.53 -7.20
CA THR A 204 15.33 -9.37 -8.27
C THR A 204 14.99 -8.54 -9.51
N PHE A 205 14.36 -7.38 -9.34
CA PHE A 205 14.00 -6.49 -10.44
C PHE A 205 15.25 -6.00 -11.21
N ILE A 206 16.29 -5.55 -10.49
CA ILE A 206 17.58 -5.12 -11.09
C ILE A 206 18.19 -6.28 -11.88
N THR A 207 18.27 -7.46 -11.26
CA THR A 207 18.83 -8.66 -11.93
C THR A 207 18.05 -9.00 -13.18
N LEU A 208 16.71 -8.99 -13.15
CA LEU A 208 15.86 -9.32 -14.30
C LEU A 208 16.04 -8.32 -15.44
N ILE A 209 16.10 -7.02 -15.18
CA ILE A 209 16.34 -6.02 -16.23
C ILE A 209 17.69 -6.28 -16.91
N LYS A 210 18.75 -6.39 -16.13
CA LYS A 210 20.12 -6.55 -16.64
C LYS A 210 20.29 -7.88 -17.37
N SER A 211 19.81 -8.99 -16.80
CA SER A 211 19.93 -10.32 -17.40
C SER A 211 19.10 -10.51 -18.67
N ASN A 212 18.05 -9.71 -18.85
CA ASN A 212 17.31 -9.63 -20.12
C ASN A 212 17.89 -8.60 -21.10
N CYS A 213 19.03 -7.99 -20.78
CA CYS A 213 19.69 -6.97 -21.59
C CYS A 213 18.75 -5.80 -21.98
N LYS A 214 17.83 -5.43 -21.06
CA LYS A 214 16.90 -4.29 -21.26
C LYS A 214 17.41 -3.06 -20.54
N SER A 215 17.11 -1.89 -21.10
CA SER A 215 17.27 -0.63 -20.38
C SER A 215 16.08 -0.36 -19.48
N ILE A 216 16.27 0.45 -18.43
CA ILE A 216 15.18 0.87 -17.54
C ILE A 216 14.13 1.69 -18.31
N ASP A 217 14.54 2.45 -19.30
CA ASP A 217 13.64 3.23 -20.15
C ASP A 217 12.75 2.34 -21.01
N GLU A 218 13.30 1.26 -21.60
CA GLU A 218 12.51 0.29 -22.35
C GLU A 218 11.43 -0.34 -21.48
N VAL A 219 11.76 -0.74 -20.25
CA VAL A 219 10.80 -1.35 -19.31
C VAL A 219 9.74 -0.32 -18.90
N THR A 220 10.14 0.90 -18.60
CA THR A 220 9.24 2.00 -18.26
C THR A 220 8.26 2.29 -19.39
N ASN A 221 8.75 2.36 -20.61
CA ASN A 221 7.92 2.59 -21.81
C ASN A 221 6.97 1.42 -22.07
N GLN A 222 7.42 0.17 -21.93
CA GLN A 222 6.56 -1.01 -22.09
C GLN A 222 5.35 -0.98 -21.12
N THR A 223 5.56 -0.63 -19.86
CA THR A 223 4.45 -0.53 -18.89
C THR A 223 3.51 0.63 -19.18
N LYS A 224 4.02 1.74 -19.69
CA LYS A 224 3.20 2.86 -20.13
C LYS A 224 2.27 2.49 -21.29
N TYR A 225 2.78 1.74 -22.28
CA TYR A 225 1.98 1.29 -23.44
C TYR A 225 1.01 0.15 -23.11
N ALA A 226 1.28 -0.63 -22.09
CA ALA A 226 0.39 -1.69 -21.64
C ALA A 226 -0.86 -1.19 -20.89
N SER A 227 -1.03 0.12 -20.73
CA SER A 227 -2.13 0.76 -19.98
C SER A 227 -2.23 0.29 -18.51
N ASP A 228 -1.13 -0.19 -17.94
CA ASP A 228 -1.02 -0.55 -16.54
C ASP A 228 -0.45 0.65 -15.75
N GLU A 229 -1.33 1.58 -15.41
CA GLU A 229 -0.96 2.80 -14.69
C GLU A 229 -0.25 2.52 -13.36
N ARG A 230 -0.65 1.45 -12.66
CA ARG A 230 -0.04 1.08 -11.38
C ARG A 230 1.40 0.61 -11.55
N SER A 231 1.64 -0.31 -12.48
CA SER A 231 2.99 -0.80 -12.78
C SER A 231 3.87 0.30 -13.32
N TYR A 232 3.34 1.14 -14.22
CA TYR A 232 4.06 2.31 -14.71
C TYR A 232 4.46 3.27 -13.58
N PHE A 233 3.53 3.59 -12.66
CA PHE A 233 3.82 4.45 -11.51
C PHE A 233 4.93 3.88 -10.63
N ILE A 234 4.85 2.58 -10.31
CA ILE A 234 5.83 1.89 -9.45
C ILE A 234 7.20 1.87 -10.12
N ILE A 235 7.27 1.50 -11.40
CA ILE A 235 8.54 1.42 -12.12
C ILE A 235 9.17 2.80 -12.23
N LYS A 236 8.43 3.80 -12.67
CA LYS A 236 8.93 5.16 -12.88
C LYS A 236 9.37 5.84 -11.58
N ASN A 237 8.58 5.71 -10.50
CA ASN A 237 8.79 6.52 -9.29
C ASN A 237 9.54 5.79 -8.18
N ILE A 238 9.66 4.45 -8.25
CA ILE A 238 10.32 3.65 -7.22
C ILE A 238 11.54 2.92 -7.81
N PHE A 239 11.32 2.08 -8.80
CA PHE A 239 12.41 1.24 -9.32
C PHE A 239 13.43 2.01 -10.15
N THR A 240 13.00 2.94 -11.00
CA THR A 240 13.93 3.73 -11.82
C THR A 240 14.93 4.52 -10.99
N PRO A 241 14.53 5.34 -10.00
CA PRO A 241 15.49 6.06 -9.16
C PRO A 241 16.45 5.14 -8.40
N VAL A 242 15.97 4.00 -7.92
CA VAL A 242 16.82 3.02 -7.21
C VAL A 242 17.81 2.36 -8.17
N TYR A 243 17.36 1.98 -9.37
CA TYR A 243 18.22 1.40 -10.40
C TYR A 243 19.33 2.36 -10.84
N GLU A 244 18.98 3.61 -11.13
CA GLU A 244 19.94 4.65 -11.49
C GLU A 244 20.96 4.90 -10.37
N HIS A 245 20.48 5.02 -9.12
CA HIS A 245 21.36 5.22 -7.97
C HIS A 245 22.31 4.03 -7.78
N TYR A 246 21.80 2.79 -7.90
CA TYR A 246 22.62 1.57 -7.83
C TYR A 246 23.70 1.56 -8.92
N THR A 247 23.33 1.87 -10.14
CA THR A 247 24.26 1.89 -11.28
C THR A 247 25.33 2.97 -11.10
N ASN A 248 24.95 4.16 -10.64
CA ASN A 248 25.88 5.25 -10.35
C ASN A 248 26.89 4.87 -9.26
N ILE A 249 26.42 4.22 -8.17
CA ILE A 249 27.33 3.72 -7.10
C ILE A 249 28.36 2.73 -7.64
N LEU A 250 27.94 1.81 -8.52
CA LEU A 250 28.87 0.85 -9.12
C LEU A 250 29.93 1.58 -9.98
N GLN A 251 29.49 2.54 -10.78
CA GLN A 251 30.40 3.36 -11.62
C GLN A 251 31.37 4.18 -10.78
N ASP A 252 30.89 4.90 -9.77
CA ASP A 252 31.71 5.73 -8.87
C ASP A 252 32.78 4.91 -8.13
N ARG A 253 32.45 3.67 -7.80
CA ARG A 253 33.36 2.75 -7.11
C ARG A 253 34.23 1.92 -8.05
N ASN A 254 34.06 2.08 -9.37
CA ASN A 254 34.68 1.24 -10.37
C ASN A 254 34.44 -0.27 -10.10
N GLN A 255 33.19 -0.60 -9.79
CA GLN A 255 32.73 -1.96 -9.50
C GLN A 255 31.71 -2.41 -10.54
N ILE A 256 31.60 -3.71 -10.70
CA ILE A 256 30.60 -4.37 -11.53
C ILE A 256 29.91 -5.46 -10.74
N ASP A 257 28.66 -5.75 -11.04
CA ASP A 257 27.99 -6.93 -10.55
C ASP A 257 28.17 -8.16 -11.49
N PHE A 258 27.68 -9.32 -11.08
CA PHE A 258 27.83 -10.55 -11.88
C PHE A 258 27.18 -10.46 -13.27
N THR A 259 26.06 -9.76 -13.39
CA THR A 259 25.39 -9.57 -14.68
C THR A 259 26.21 -8.64 -15.59
N ASP A 260 26.76 -7.55 -15.02
CA ASP A 260 27.68 -6.67 -15.76
C ASP A 260 28.90 -7.42 -16.24
N ALA A 261 29.45 -8.32 -15.42
CA ALA A 261 30.60 -9.13 -15.80
C ALA A 261 30.31 -9.98 -17.06
N ILE A 262 29.15 -10.62 -17.12
CA ILE A 262 28.71 -11.41 -18.30
C ILE A 262 28.51 -10.51 -19.53
N ILE A 263 27.87 -9.35 -19.35
CA ILE A 263 27.63 -8.40 -20.44
C ILE A 263 28.96 -7.86 -20.98
N GLN A 264 29.87 -7.43 -20.09
CA GLN A 264 31.19 -6.94 -20.49
C GLN A 264 32.05 -8.03 -21.16
N ALA A 265 32.03 -9.25 -20.58
CA ALA A 265 32.71 -10.38 -21.21
C ALA A 265 32.19 -10.66 -22.62
N THR A 266 30.87 -10.53 -22.83
CA THR A 266 30.24 -10.66 -24.15
C THR A 266 30.79 -9.61 -25.13
N GLU A 267 30.89 -8.36 -24.72
CA GLU A 267 31.42 -7.28 -25.57
C GLU A 267 32.92 -7.44 -25.85
N ILE A 268 33.70 -7.83 -24.84
CA ILE A 268 35.14 -8.13 -25.04
C ILE A 268 35.32 -9.23 -26.04
N CYS A 269 34.57 -10.35 -25.90
CA CYS A 269 34.67 -11.50 -26.83
C CYS A 269 34.17 -11.20 -28.23
N LYS A 270 33.29 -10.21 -28.43
CA LYS A 270 32.91 -9.74 -29.79
C LYS A 270 34.03 -9.02 -30.51
N ASN A 271 34.87 -8.31 -29.76
CA ASN A 271 35.87 -7.37 -30.31
C ASN A 271 37.31 -7.89 -30.19
N SER A 272 37.52 -9.05 -29.59
CA SER A 272 38.83 -9.66 -29.36
C SER A 272 38.88 -11.10 -29.84
N GLN A 273 40.07 -11.66 -30.00
CA GLN A 273 40.24 -13.09 -30.25
C GLN A 273 39.77 -13.85 -29.02
N VAL A 274 38.79 -14.75 -29.20
CA VAL A 274 38.26 -15.64 -28.15
C VAL A 274 39.27 -16.79 -27.96
N VAL A 275 39.43 -17.23 -26.70
CA VAL A 275 40.18 -18.42 -26.38
C VAL A 275 39.59 -19.62 -27.12
N GLU A 276 40.44 -20.48 -27.69
CA GLU A 276 40.02 -21.68 -28.39
C GLU A 276 39.58 -22.77 -27.40
N TYR A 277 38.42 -23.33 -27.68
CA TYR A 277 37.84 -24.44 -26.91
C TYR A 277 37.46 -25.59 -27.85
N ASP A 278 37.72 -26.83 -27.40
CA ASP A 278 37.25 -28.04 -28.11
C ASP A 278 35.81 -28.35 -27.71
N TYR A 279 35.41 -28.02 -26.49
CA TYR A 279 34.12 -28.30 -25.94
C TYR A 279 33.58 -27.09 -25.18
N ILE A 280 32.29 -26.81 -25.36
CA ILE A 280 31.52 -25.85 -24.58
C ILE A 280 30.39 -26.66 -23.93
N ILE A 281 30.37 -26.69 -22.60
CA ILE A 281 29.39 -27.47 -21.83
C ILE A 281 28.56 -26.47 -21.00
N VAL A 282 27.23 -26.54 -21.13
CA VAL A 282 26.29 -25.70 -20.40
C VAL A 282 25.39 -26.63 -19.58
N ASP A 283 25.43 -26.47 -18.28
CA ASP A 283 24.56 -27.14 -17.35
C ASP A 283 23.35 -26.25 -17.01
N GLU A 284 22.24 -26.87 -16.59
CA GLU A 284 20.98 -26.17 -16.26
C GLU A 284 20.52 -25.21 -17.38
N PHE A 285 20.55 -25.71 -18.64
CA PHE A 285 20.28 -24.87 -19.82
C PHE A 285 18.88 -24.25 -19.83
N GLN A 286 17.90 -24.87 -19.15
CA GLN A 286 16.53 -24.34 -19.02
C GLN A 286 16.51 -23.00 -18.27
N ASP A 287 17.50 -22.74 -17.38
CA ASP A 287 17.59 -21.51 -16.57
C ASP A 287 18.48 -20.42 -17.19
N ILE A 288 18.88 -20.60 -18.46
CA ILE A 288 19.78 -19.66 -19.11
C ILE A 288 19.08 -18.32 -19.39
N SER A 289 19.64 -17.23 -18.85
CA SER A 289 19.18 -15.86 -19.10
C SER A 289 19.67 -15.32 -20.46
N ILE A 290 19.07 -14.25 -20.93
CA ILE A 290 19.41 -13.64 -22.25
C ILE A 290 20.87 -13.18 -22.32
N ASP A 291 21.40 -12.59 -21.25
CA ASP A 291 22.81 -12.19 -21.18
C ASP A 291 23.77 -13.38 -21.33
N ARG A 292 23.52 -14.48 -20.62
CA ARG A 292 24.30 -15.73 -20.70
C ARG A 292 24.14 -16.39 -22.09
N TYR A 293 22.93 -16.40 -22.62
CA TYR A 293 22.68 -16.90 -23.98
C TYR A 293 23.46 -16.08 -25.03
N ASN A 294 23.48 -14.75 -24.92
CA ASN A 294 24.26 -13.89 -25.80
C ASN A 294 25.75 -14.15 -25.67
N PHE A 295 26.26 -14.35 -24.45
CA PHE A 295 27.65 -14.74 -24.22
C PHE A 295 27.99 -16.09 -24.88
N LEU A 296 27.15 -17.08 -24.69
CA LEU A 296 27.29 -18.41 -25.32
C LEU A 296 27.34 -18.30 -26.85
N LYS A 297 26.46 -17.49 -27.46
CA LYS A 297 26.47 -17.24 -28.92
C LYS A 297 27.80 -16.67 -29.40
N VAL A 298 28.36 -15.74 -28.67
CA VAL A 298 29.66 -15.12 -29.03
C VAL A 298 30.80 -16.11 -28.88
N LEU A 299 30.85 -16.87 -27.80
CA LEU A 299 31.81 -17.96 -27.60
C LEU A 299 31.73 -18.99 -28.74
N ARG A 300 30.52 -19.41 -29.09
CA ARG A 300 30.28 -20.39 -30.18
C ARG A 300 30.72 -19.85 -31.54
N LYS A 301 30.49 -18.54 -31.80
CA LYS A 301 30.91 -17.88 -33.03
C LYS A 301 32.47 -17.84 -33.13
N GLY A 302 33.16 -17.57 -32.01
CA GLY A 302 34.60 -17.58 -31.94
C GLY A 302 35.24 -18.97 -32.00
N ASN A 303 34.48 -20.03 -31.73
CA ASN A 303 34.90 -21.40 -31.69
C ASN A 303 34.04 -22.31 -32.61
N PRO A 304 34.09 -22.13 -33.96
CA PRO A 304 33.18 -22.84 -34.86
C PRO A 304 33.35 -24.33 -34.83
N GLN A 305 34.53 -24.84 -34.45
CA GLN A 305 34.83 -26.30 -34.38
C GLN A 305 34.50 -26.91 -33.02
N ALA A 306 34.27 -26.09 -31.96
CA ALA A 306 33.92 -26.60 -30.65
C ALA A 306 32.61 -27.36 -30.65
N LYS A 307 32.52 -28.46 -29.91
CA LYS A 307 31.27 -29.18 -29.67
C LYS A 307 30.50 -28.58 -28.51
N LEU A 308 29.24 -28.23 -28.74
CA LEU A 308 28.36 -27.67 -27.72
C LEU A 308 27.50 -28.79 -27.12
N TYR A 309 27.51 -28.91 -25.80
CA TYR A 309 26.68 -29.80 -25.01
C TYR A 309 25.84 -28.96 -24.04
N CYS A 310 24.52 -29.11 -24.11
CA CYS A 310 23.60 -28.46 -23.18
C CYS A 310 22.86 -29.56 -22.41
N VAL A 311 22.90 -29.46 -21.09
CA VAL A 311 22.19 -30.36 -20.17
C VAL A 311 21.16 -29.53 -19.43
N GLY A 312 19.95 -30.05 -19.30
CA GLY A 312 18.86 -29.33 -18.61
C GLY A 312 17.66 -30.23 -18.36
N ASP A 313 16.74 -29.79 -17.53
CA ASP A 313 15.50 -30.46 -17.20
C ASP A 313 14.36 -29.76 -17.96
N ASP A 314 13.60 -30.53 -18.75
CA ASP A 314 12.45 -30.01 -19.52
C ASP A 314 11.12 -30.06 -18.74
N TRP A 315 11.18 -30.50 -17.49
CA TRP A 315 10.01 -30.57 -16.59
C TRP A 315 9.95 -29.47 -15.51
N GLN A 316 10.86 -28.51 -15.51
CA GLN A 316 10.87 -27.37 -14.58
C GLN A 316 10.19 -26.15 -15.12
#